data_c1ba6d19a36593fe0cc47b58f3fe3028
#
_entry.id   c1ba6d19a36593fe0cc47b58f3fe3028
#
_cell.length_a   1.000
_cell.length_b   1.000
_cell.length_c   1.000
_cell.angle_alpha   90.00
_cell.angle_beta   90.00
_cell.angle_gamma   90.00
#
_symmetry.space_group_name_H-M   'P 1'
#
loop_
_entity.id
_entity.type
_entity.pdbx_description
1 polymer ?
#
loop_
_entity_poly.entity_id
_entity_poly.type
_entity_poly.pdbx_seq_one_letter_code
_entity_poly.pdbx_strand_id
1 'polypeptide(L)'
;MAESNFIDYVRIFCASGHGGAGSAHLHRAKYVPKGGPDGGDGGRGGHIILRVNPQLWTLIHLRYRKVVKAENGGNGAEALKRGKNGADIVLEVPQGVVVKDAETEEVITELVEPGQEYILCPGGRGGWGNDHFKSATNQTPRYAQPGEEGVEGWFILELKVLADVGLVGFPNAGKSTLLAAITSAKPKIANYAFTTLEPNLGIVRYYDDRSFVMADIPGIIEGAHEGKGIGMRFLRHIERNSVLLFMVAADEPDVTKGYKILLKELEEYNPELLVKDRVLAITKTDLIDEKQKAKIEKKLPADIPHVFISSVAQTGLNELKETLWKALSN
;
A
#
# COMPACT_ATOMS: atom_id res chain seq x y z
N MET A 1 4.74 7.87 26.59
CA MET A 1 4.30 6.71 25.77
C MET A 1 4.78 6.99 24.36
N ALA A 2 5.68 6.18 23.80
CA ALA A 2 6.15 6.36 22.43
C ALA A 2 5.00 5.98 21.48
N GLU A 3 4.46 6.97 20.76
CA GLU A 3 3.42 6.75 19.76
C GLU A 3 3.94 5.79 18.67
N SER A 4 3.09 4.87 18.26
CA SER A 4 3.39 3.92 17.19
C SER A 4 3.68 4.68 15.89
N ASN A 5 4.87 4.49 15.30
CA ASN A 5 5.23 5.04 13.98
C ASN A 5 4.58 4.27 12.82
N PHE A 6 3.80 3.22 13.08
CA PHE A 6 3.07 2.47 12.07
C PHE A 6 1.59 2.83 12.12
N ILE A 7 1.05 3.26 10.98
CA ILE A 7 -0.36 3.61 10.80
C ILE A 7 -0.84 2.94 9.53
N ASP A 8 -1.84 2.10 9.69
CA ASP A 8 -2.48 1.30 8.67
C ASP A 8 -3.87 1.81 8.26
N TYR A 9 -4.40 2.76 9.02
CA TYR A 9 -5.72 3.33 8.82
C TYR A 9 -5.68 4.84 8.95
N VAL A 10 -6.18 5.55 7.95
CA VAL A 10 -6.32 7.00 7.97
C VAL A 10 -7.65 7.40 7.35
N ARG A 11 -8.37 8.29 8.02
CA ARG A 11 -9.55 8.96 7.46
C ARG A 11 -9.18 10.38 7.07
N ILE A 12 -9.37 10.71 5.78
CA ILE A 12 -9.03 12.01 5.19
C ILE A 12 -10.22 12.61 4.47
N PHE A 13 -10.36 13.93 4.54
CA PHE A 13 -11.26 14.70 3.71
C PHE A 13 -10.54 15.17 2.46
N CYS A 14 -11.05 14.84 1.30
CA CYS A 14 -10.50 15.25 0.03
C CYS A 14 -11.53 16.12 -0.72
N ALA A 15 -11.08 17.27 -1.24
CA ALA A 15 -11.88 18.14 -2.08
C ALA A 15 -11.07 18.55 -3.31
N SER A 16 -11.51 18.17 -4.49
CA SER A 16 -10.91 18.63 -5.74
C SER A 16 -11.27 20.09 -6.02
N GLY A 17 -10.56 20.72 -6.93
CA GLY A 17 -10.82 22.09 -7.33
C GLY A 17 -12.10 22.20 -8.20
N HIS A 18 -12.83 23.29 -8.03
CA HIS A 18 -13.91 23.65 -8.95
C HIS A 18 -13.33 24.15 -10.28
N GLY A 19 -14.03 23.94 -11.38
CA GLY A 19 -13.72 24.57 -12.66
C GLY A 19 -13.95 26.07 -12.63
N GLY A 20 -13.11 26.83 -13.31
CA GLY A 20 -13.31 28.25 -13.51
C GLY A 20 -14.48 28.53 -14.46
N ALA A 21 -15.18 29.63 -14.28
CA ALA A 21 -16.22 30.06 -15.20
C ALA A 21 -15.64 30.51 -16.54
N GLY A 22 -16.35 30.27 -17.64
CA GLY A 22 -16.08 30.90 -18.93
C GLY A 22 -16.36 32.42 -18.87
N SER A 23 -15.76 33.16 -19.77
CA SER A 23 -15.95 34.60 -19.88
C SER A 23 -17.05 34.93 -20.90
N ALA A 24 -17.93 35.87 -20.56
CA ALA A 24 -18.92 36.44 -21.47
C ALA A 24 -18.44 37.77 -22.10
N HIS A 25 -17.14 38.00 -22.16
CA HIS A 25 -16.57 39.23 -22.65
C HIS A 25 -16.87 39.42 -24.14
N LEU A 26 -17.13 40.68 -24.52
CA LEU A 26 -17.32 41.12 -25.91
C LEU A 26 -16.19 42.04 -26.29
N HIS A 27 -15.51 41.77 -27.40
CA HIS A 27 -14.40 42.56 -27.88
C HIS A 27 -14.84 44.02 -28.13
N ARG A 28 -14.09 44.96 -27.57
CA ARG A 28 -14.26 46.40 -27.79
C ARG A 28 -12.91 47.04 -28.06
N ALA A 29 -12.81 47.67 -29.21
CA ALA A 29 -11.60 48.39 -29.56
C ALA A 29 -11.99 49.77 -30.18
N LYS A 30 -11.01 50.66 -30.21
CA LYS A 30 -11.17 51.95 -30.91
C LYS A 30 -11.54 51.68 -32.37
N TYR A 31 -12.64 52.25 -32.86
CA TYR A 31 -13.23 52.04 -34.21
C TYR A 31 -13.91 50.70 -34.46
N VAL A 32 -14.03 49.84 -33.43
CA VAL A 32 -14.79 48.56 -33.52
C VAL A 32 -15.84 48.53 -32.43
N PRO A 33 -16.94 49.30 -32.52
CA PRO A 33 -17.97 49.40 -31.46
C PRO A 33 -18.83 48.14 -31.32
N LYS A 34 -18.88 47.28 -32.35
CA LYS A 34 -19.64 46.01 -32.37
C LYS A 34 -18.70 44.82 -32.54
N GLY A 35 -17.75 44.67 -31.61
CA GLY A 35 -16.88 43.51 -31.58
C GLY A 35 -17.68 42.23 -31.23
N GLY A 36 -17.22 41.10 -31.76
CA GLY A 36 -17.84 39.80 -31.49
C GLY A 36 -17.50 39.26 -30.07
N PRO A 37 -18.03 38.08 -29.70
CA PRO A 37 -17.64 37.42 -28.50
C PRO A 37 -16.16 37.03 -28.56
N ASP A 38 -15.43 37.32 -27.49
CA ASP A 38 -14.01 36.99 -27.31
C ASP A 38 -13.68 36.50 -25.92
N GLY A 39 -14.70 36.04 -25.18
CA GLY A 39 -14.52 35.44 -23.87
C GLY A 39 -13.85 34.06 -23.99
N GLY A 40 -12.79 33.88 -23.22
CA GLY A 40 -12.08 32.59 -23.10
C GLY A 40 -12.74 31.61 -22.15
N ASP A 41 -12.32 30.36 -22.23
CA ASP A 41 -12.81 29.27 -21.36
C ASP A 41 -12.21 29.36 -19.97
N GLY A 42 -12.92 28.86 -18.98
CA GLY A 42 -12.38 28.61 -17.65
C GLY A 42 -11.34 27.48 -17.64
N GLY A 43 -10.47 27.51 -16.67
CA GLY A 43 -9.52 26.43 -16.40
C GLY A 43 -10.17 25.27 -15.65
N ARG A 44 -9.64 24.07 -15.79
CA ARG A 44 -10.03 22.89 -15.01
C ARG A 44 -9.60 23.05 -13.54
N GLY A 45 -10.40 22.58 -12.60
CA GLY A 45 -9.99 22.41 -11.21
C GLY A 45 -8.92 21.31 -11.04
N GLY A 46 -8.10 21.41 -10.03
CA GLY A 46 -7.06 20.41 -9.72
C GLY A 46 -7.68 19.08 -9.28
N HIS A 47 -7.08 17.98 -9.67
CA HIS A 47 -7.42 16.64 -9.21
C HIS A 47 -6.75 16.32 -7.87
N ILE A 48 -7.32 15.35 -7.14
CA ILE A 48 -6.60 14.64 -6.08
C ILE A 48 -6.32 13.24 -6.59
N ILE A 49 -5.04 12.90 -6.66
CA ILE A 49 -4.52 11.65 -7.24
C ILE A 49 -3.81 10.87 -6.13
N LEU A 50 -4.14 9.60 -6.00
CA LEU A 50 -3.37 8.65 -5.21
C LEU A 50 -2.32 8.00 -6.10
N ARG A 51 -1.08 7.92 -5.63
CA ARG A 51 0.03 7.25 -6.35
C ARG A 51 0.72 6.27 -5.43
N VAL A 52 0.91 5.03 -5.90
CA VAL A 52 1.64 4.02 -5.15
C VAL A 52 3.13 4.31 -5.16
N ASN A 53 3.70 4.47 -3.96
CA ASN A 53 5.14 4.56 -3.74
C ASN A 53 5.60 3.32 -2.97
N PRO A 54 6.37 2.40 -3.61
CA PRO A 54 6.84 1.17 -2.98
C PRO A 54 7.84 1.39 -1.84
N GLN A 55 8.39 2.60 -1.69
CA GLN A 55 9.28 2.94 -0.56
C GLN A 55 8.52 3.27 0.72
N LEU A 56 7.20 3.49 0.61
CA LEU A 56 6.34 3.72 1.77
C LEU A 56 5.81 2.40 2.29
N TRP A 57 5.82 2.25 3.60
CA TRP A 57 5.33 1.07 4.32
C TRP A 57 4.27 1.38 5.37
N THR A 58 3.84 2.66 5.47
CA THR A 58 2.85 3.14 6.44
C THR A 58 2.15 4.39 5.91
N LEU A 59 0.95 4.66 6.44
CA LEU A 59 0.18 5.87 6.15
C LEU A 59 0.48 7.03 7.12
N ILE A 60 1.59 6.97 7.90
CA ILE A 60 1.90 7.93 8.96
C ILE A 60 1.95 9.39 8.47
N HIS A 61 2.46 9.62 7.27
CA HIS A 61 2.58 10.96 6.67
C HIS A 61 1.21 11.58 6.36
N LEU A 62 0.14 10.75 6.22
CA LEU A 62 -1.24 11.21 6.02
C LEU A 62 -2.00 11.41 7.33
N ARG A 63 -1.52 10.87 8.47
CA ARG A 63 -2.18 11.01 9.78
C ARG A 63 -2.48 12.47 10.16
N TYR A 64 -1.54 13.34 9.88
CA TYR A 64 -1.64 14.76 10.22
C TYR A 64 -2.23 15.63 9.12
N ARG A 65 -2.43 15.05 7.92
CA ARG A 65 -2.99 15.71 6.75
C ARG A 65 -4.47 15.35 6.58
N LYS A 66 -5.28 15.68 7.56
CA LYS A 66 -6.71 15.31 7.61
C LYS A 66 -7.58 15.95 6.52
N VAL A 67 -7.14 17.06 5.96
CA VAL A 67 -7.88 17.83 4.93
C VAL A 67 -6.95 18.10 3.76
N VAL A 68 -7.35 17.69 2.58
CA VAL A 68 -6.63 17.89 1.32
C VAL A 68 -7.55 18.61 0.36
N LYS A 69 -7.15 19.80 -0.12
CA LYS A 69 -7.92 20.60 -1.07
C LYS A 69 -7.05 21.00 -2.24
N ALA A 70 -7.48 20.65 -3.46
CA ALA A 70 -6.81 21.05 -4.68
C ALA A 70 -7.23 22.47 -5.10
N GLU A 71 -6.44 23.10 -5.98
CA GLU A 71 -6.71 24.45 -6.46
C GLU A 71 -7.89 24.49 -7.43
N ASN A 72 -8.66 25.55 -7.35
CA ASN A 72 -9.71 25.82 -8.33
C ASN A 72 -9.11 26.25 -9.67
N GLY A 73 -9.83 26.00 -10.75
CA GLY A 73 -9.53 26.56 -12.06
C GLY A 73 -9.73 28.06 -12.10
N GLY A 74 -8.88 28.78 -12.80
CA GLY A 74 -9.03 30.20 -13.05
C GLY A 74 -10.18 30.48 -14.02
N ASN A 75 -10.86 31.61 -13.88
CA ASN A 75 -11.89 32.04 -14.83
C ASN A 75 -11.28 32.41 -16.18
N GLY A 76 -12.04 32.20 -17.23
CA GLY A 76 -11.71 32.70 -18.56
C GLY A 76 -11.63 34.22 -18.60
N ALA A 77 -10.79 34.76 -19.48
CA ALA A 77 -10.60 36.20 -19.62
C ALA A 77 -10.97 36.69 -21.04
N GLU A 78 -10.74 37.98 -21.31
CA GLU A 78 -10.87 38.60 -22.62
C GLU A 78 -9.85 38.06 -23.63
N ALA A 79 -10.09 38.31 -24.90
CA ALA A 79 -9.18 37.93 -26.00
C ALA A 79 -8.95 36.42 -26.08
N LEU A 80 -9.98 35.61 -25.83
CA LEU A 80 -9.99 34.15 -25.85
C LEU A 80 -8.96 33.51 -24.87
N LYS A 81 -8.49 34.27 -23.88
CA LYS A 81 -7.53 33.74 -22.91
C LYS A 81 -8.22 32.76 -21.98
N ARG A 82 -7.74 31.52 -22.02
CA ARG A 82 -8.18 30.44 -21.13
C ARG A 82 -7.70 30.67 -19.69
N GLY A 83 -8.56 30.41 -18.73
CA GLY A 83 -8.21 30.39 -17.32
C GLY A 83 -7.13 29.34 -17.01
N LYS A 84 -6.27 29.61 -16.02
CA LYS A 84 -5.25 28.67 -15.56
C LYS A 84 -5.92 27.43 -14.98
N ASN A 85 -5.42 26.24 -15.30
CA ASN A 85 -5.84 25.00 -14.63
C ASN A 85 -5.34 25.01 -13.18
N GLY A 86 -6.18 24.57 -12.27
CA GLY A 86 -5.80 24.31 -10.88
C GLY A 86 -4.72 23.23 -10.80
N ALA A 87 -3.81 23.36 -9.85
CA ALA A 87 -2.77 22.37 -9.61
C ALA A 87 -3.36 21.07 -9.02
N ASP A 88 -2.90 19.95 -9.56
CA ASP A 88 -3.25 18.62 -9.03
C ASP A 88 -2.47 18.34 -7.76
N ILE A 89 -3.06 17.60 -6.84
CA ILE A 89 -2.39 17.12 -5.61
C ILE A 89 -2.21 15.61 -5.74
N VAL A 90 -0.95 15.18 -5.66
CA VAL A 90 -0.59 13.77 -5.58
C VAL A 90 -0.37 13.40 -4.11
N LEU A 91 -1.11 12.40 -3.65
CA LEU A 91 -0.93 11.77 -2.35
C LEU A 91 -0.24 10.43 -2.57
N GLU A 92 0.95 10.30 -2.07
CA GLU A 92 1.68 9.04 -2.12
C GLU A 92 1.14 8.09 -1.05
N VAL A 93 0.93 6.83 -1.44
CA VAL A 93 0.43 5.77 -0.56
C VAL A 93 1.27 4.51 -0.74
N PRO A 94 1.42 3.68 0.31
CA PRO A 94 2.09 2.40 0.18
C PRO A 94 1.33 1.44 -0.74
N GLN A 95 2.01 0.40 -1.20
CA GLN A 95 1.42 -0.69 -1.96
C GLN A 95 0.42 -1.47 -1.09
N GLY A 96 -0.70 -1.89 -1.68
CA GLY A 96 -1.74 -2.65 -0.98
C GLY A 96 -2.72 -1.80 -0.17
N VAL A 97 -2.84 -0.50 -0.49
CA VAL A 97 -3.87 0.35 0.12
C VAL A 97 -5.21 0.15 -0.54
N VAL A 98 -6.22 -0.06 0.27
CA VAL A 98 -7.63 -0.06 -0.11
C VAL A 98 -8.24 1.27 0.25
N VAL A 99 -8.92 1.85 -0.72
CA VAL A 99 -9.63 3.12 -0.58
C VAL A 99 -11.12 2.83 -0.47
N LYS A 100 -11.75 3.35 0.58
CA LYS A 100 -13.18 3.21 0.83
C LYS A 100 -13.82 4.59 0.95
N ASP A 101 -15.07 4.68 0.56
CA ASP A 101 -15.91 5.80 0.98
C ASP A 101 -16.17 5.70 2.49
N ALA A 102 -16.08 6.82 3.20
CA ALA A 102 -16.20 6.82 4.66
C ALA A 102 -17.66 6.85 5.15
N GLU A 103 -18.62 7.08 4.26
CA GLU A 103 -20.05 7.11 4.58
C GLU A 103 -20.71 5.77 4.26
N THR A 104 -20.39 5.20 3.10
CA THR A 104 -20.98 3.93 2.62
C THR A 104 -20.14 2.71 2.99
N GLU A 105 -18.88 2.90 3.38
CA GLU A 105 -17.86 1.84 3.61
C GLU A 105 -17.58 0.98 2.35
N GLU A 106 -18.10 1.40 1.19
CA GLU A 106 -17.86 0.70 -0.06
C GLU A 106 -16.39 0.88 -0.53
N VAL A 107 -15.84 -0.20 -1.07
CA VAL A 107 -14.49 -0.18 -1.66
C VAL A 107 -14.54 0.53 -3.01
N ILE A 108 -13.85 1.65 -3.13
CA ILE A 108 -13.72 2.44 -4.35
C ILE A 108 -12.64 1.83 -5.26
N THR A 109 -11.47 1.57 -4.69
CA THR A 109 -10.32 1.01 -5.44
C THR A 109 -9.32 0.36 -4.50
N GLU A 110 -8.46 -0.47 -5.10
CA GLU A 110 -7.32 -1.08 -4.44
C GLU A 110 -6.06 -0.77 -5.25
N LEU A 111 -5.01 -0.30 -4.55
CA LEU A 111 -3.76 0.15 -5.14
C LEU A 111 -2.67 -0.87 -4.82
N VAL A 112 -2.35 -1.74 -5.79
CA VAL A 112 -1.45 -2.90 -5.60
C VAL A 112 -0.19 -2.85 -6.45
N GLU A 113 -0.17 -2.10 -7.56
CA GLU A 113 0.97 -2.06 -8.46
C GLU A 113 1.90 -0.87 -8.16
N PRO A 114 3.23 -1.04 -8.17
CA PRO A 114 4.16 0.05 -8.01
C PRO A 114 3.94 1.16 -9.05
N GLY A 115 3.84 2.41 -8.60
CA GLY A 115 3.61 3.55 -9.49
C GLY A 115 2.17 3.68 -10.03
N GLN A 116 1.25 2.79 -9.65
CA GLN A 116 -0.17 2.89 -10.01
C GLN A 116 -0.74 4.22 -9.53
N GLU A 117 -1.51 4.87 -10.40
CA GLU A 117 -2.21 6.13 -10.09
C GLU A 117 -3.72 5.94 -10.16
N TYR A 118 -4.43 6.59 -9.26
CA TYR A 118 -5.89 6.64 -9.24
C TYR A 118 -6.38 8.05 -8.91
N ILE A 119 -7.27 8.59 -9.74
CA ILE A 119 -7.88 9.89 -9.50
C ILE A 119 -9.02 9.70 -8.50
N LEU A 120 -8.76 10.05 -7.24
CA LEU A 120 -9.73 9.91 -6.16
C LEU A 120 -10.87 10.94 -6.27
N CYS A 121 -10.51 12.21 -6.46
CA CYS A 121 -11.46 13.29 -6.66
C CYS A 121 -11.11 14.02 -7.97
N PRO A 122 -11.89 13.83 -9.04
CA PRO A 122 -11.70 14.57 -10.28
C PRO A 122 -12.07 16.04 -10.09
N GLY A 123 -11.22 16.94 -10.60
CA GLY A 123 -11.51 18.38 -10.62
C GLY A 123 -12.62 18.73 -11.62
N GLY A 124 -13.41 19.72 -11.29
CA GLY A 124 -14.48 20.23 -12.13
C GLY A 124 -13.94 20.76 -13.47
N ARG A 125 -14.71 20.59 -14.53
CA ARG A 125 -14.35 21.15 -15.86
C ARG A 125 -14.53 22.67 -15.87
N GLY A 126 -13.66 23.35 -16.58
CA GLY A 126 -13.85 24.76 -16.87
C GLY A 126 -15.04 25.01 -17.78
N GLY A 127 -15.78 26.06 -17.49
CA GLY A 127 -16.92 26.49 -18.30
C GLY A 127 -16.45 27.08 -19.64
N TRP A 128 -17.25 26.90 -20.67
CA TRP A 128 -17.01 27.50 -21.99
C TRP A 128 -17.26 28.99 -22.01
N GLY A 129 -16.38 29.73 -22.69
CA GLY A 129 -16.55 31.14 -22.99
C GLY A 129 -17.67 31.39 -24.01
N ASN A 130 -18.08 32.66 -24.14
CA ASN A 130 -19.19 33.00 -25.02
C ASN A 130 -18.91 32.77 -26.51
N ASP A 131 -17.66 32.68 -26.92
CA ASP A 131 -17.30 32.40 -28.32
C ASP A 131 -17.79 31.03 -28.80
N HIS A 132 -17.85 30.01 -27.91
CA HIS A 132 -18.37 28.69 -28.21
C HIS A 132 -19.90 28.69 -28.53
N PHE A 133 -20.64 29.68 -28.05
CA PHE A 133 -22.10 29.78 -28.24
C PHE A 133 -22.49 30.65 -29.43
N LYS A 134 -21.53 31.07 -30.23
CA LYS A 134 -21.74 31.82 -31.44
C LYS A 134 -22.41 30.97 -32.52
N SER A 135 -23.49 31.47 -33.08
CA SER A 135 -24.23 30.82 -34.16
C SER A 135 -24.72 31.81 -35.18
N ALA A 136 -25.24 31.32 -36.30
CA ALA A 136 -25.81 32.18 -37.37
C ALA A 136 -26.94 33.09 -36.87
N THR A 137 -27.73 32.61 -35.92
CA THR A 137 -28.87 33.35 -35.32
C THR A 137 -28.47 34.13 -34.07
N ASN A 138 -27.38 33.75 -33.38
CA ASN A 138 -26.88 34.42 -32.19
C ASN A 138 -25.37 34.76 -32.38
N GLN A 139 -25.06 35.86 -33.01
CA GLN A 139 -23.68 36.23 -33.32
C GLN A 139 -22.93 36.89 -32.17
N THR A 140 -23.64 37.35 -31.13
CA THR A 140 -23.03 38.02 -29.95
C THR A 140 -23.62 37.48 -28.65
N PRO A 141 -23.40 36.19 -28.30
CA PRO A 141 -23.90 35.66 -27.05
C PRO A 141 -23.26 36.41 -25.86
N ARG A 142 -24.12 36.78 -24.89
CA ARG A 142 -23.75 37.52 -23.67
C ARG A 142 -23.75 36.63 -22.44
N TYR A 143 -23.64 35.35 -22.62
CA TYR A 143 -23.57 34.33 -21.56
C TYR A 143 -22.39 33.43 -21.80
N ALA A 144 -21.86 32.88 -20.73
CA ALA A 144 -20.84 31.85 -20.72
C ALA A 144 -21.29 30.75 -19.75
N GLN A 145 -20.65 29.60 -19.85
CA GLN A 145 -20.95 28.46 -18.98
C GLN A 145 -20.22 28.64 -17.64
N PRO A 146 -20.86 28.40 -16.50
CA PRO A 146 -20.18 28.30 -15.23
C PRO A 146 -19.22 27.08 -15.25
N GLY A 147 -18.18 27.11 -14.43
CA GLY A 147 -17.38 25.92 -14.20
C GLY A 147 -18.17 24.86 -13.43
N GLU A 148 -17.83 23.60 -13.65
CA GLU A 148 -18.39 22.48 -12.90
C GLU A 148 -17.83 22.46 -11.47
N GLU A 149 -18.63 21.99 -10.53
CA GLU A 149 -18.19 21.77 -9.17
C GLU A 149 -17.18 20.61 -9.10
N GLY A 150 -16.22 20.70 -8.19
CA GLY A 150 -15.33 19.60 -7.88
C GLY A 150 -16.02 18.55 -7.01
N VAL A 151 -15.42 17.39 -6.90
CA VAL A 151 -15.87 16.30 -6.04
C VAL A 151 -15.22 16.41 -4.68
N GLU A 152 -16.02 16.27 -3.62
CA GLU A 152 -15.51 16.24 -2.25
C GLU A 152 -16.14 15.12 -1.43
N GLY A 153 -15.41 14.63 -0.44
CA GLY A 153 -15.90 13.59 0.45
C GLY A 153 -14.87 13.15 1.49
N TRP A 154 -15.33 12.31 2.41
CA TRP A 154 -14.48 11.61 3.36
C TRP A 154 -14.11 10.24 2.83
N PHE A 155 -12.82 9.93 2.87
CA PHE A 155 -12.28 8.67 2.41
C PHE A 155 -11.49 7.99 3.52
N ILE A 156 -11.57 6.67 3.52
CA ILE A 156 -10.77 5.79 4.38
C ILE A 156 -9.68 5.16 3.51
N LEU A 157 -8.45 5.36 3.92
CA LEU A 157 -7.28 4.64 3.38
C LEU A 157 -6.90 3.56 4.38
N GLU A 158 -6.99 2.32 3.98
CA GLU A 158 -6.67 1.14 4.80
C GLU A 158 -5.59 0.32 4.14
N LEU A 159 -4.47 0.15 4.84
CA LEU A 159 -3.35 -0.67 4.37
C LEU A 159 -3.64 -2.14 4.69
N LYS A 160 -3.84 -2.96 3.66
CA LYS A 160 -4.13 -4.39 3.80
C LYS A 160 -2.90 -5.30 3.71
N VAL A 161 -1.73 -4.75 3.41
CA VAL A 161 -0.48 -5.53 3.39
C VAL A 161 -0.02 -5.75 4.81
N LEU A 162 -0.01 -7.00 5.25
CA LEU A 162 0.47 -7.36 6.59
C LEU A 162 1.98 -7.39 6.65
N ALA A 163 2.64 -8.01 5.68
CA ALA A 163 4.11 -8.10 5.63
C ALA A 163 4.58 -8.60 4.27
N ASP A 164 5.84 -8.31 3.95
CA ASP A 164 6.53 -8.85 2.78
C ASP A 164 6.93 -10.30 3.01
N VAL A 165 7.31 -10.64 4.26
CA VAL A 165 7.73 -11.98 4.70
C VAL A 165 6.84 -12.47 5.84
N GLY A 166 6.17 -13.60 5.63
CA GLY A 166 5.40 -14.30 6.66
C GLY A 166 6.22 -15.40 7.34
N LEU A 167 6.26 -15.42 8.69
CA LEU A 167 6.92 -16.46 9.46
C LEU A 167 6.02 -17.68 9.64
N VAL A 168 6.50 -18.85 9.24
CA VAL A 168 5.82 -20.14 9.38
C VAL A 168 6.69 -21.10 10.18
N GLY A 169 6.20 -21.64 11.27
CA GLY A 169 7.00 -22.57 12.09
C GLY A 169 6.28 -23.03 13.34
N PHE A 170 6.74 -24.14 13.91
CA PHE A 170 6.17 -24.71 15.11
C PHE A 170 6.22 -23.77 16.32
N PRO A 171 5.39 -23.99 17.36
CA PRO A 171 5.61 -23.36 18.64
C PRO A 171 7.05 -23.54 19.10
N ASN A 172 7.66 -22.50 19.67
CA ASN A 172 9.04 -22.50 20.11
C ASN A 172 10.13 -22.69 19.01
N ALA A 173 9.80 -22.64 17.72
CA ALA A 173 10.76 -22.61 16.63
C ALA A 173 11.64 -21.34 16.62
N GLY A 174 11.38 -20.37 17.51
CA GLY A 174 12.15 -19.14 17.62
C GLY A 174 11.63 -17.97 16.79
N LYS A 175 10.38 -17.99 16.30
CA LYS A 175 9.80 -16.94 15.45
C LYS A 175 9.89 -15.56 16.09
N SER A 176 9.33 -15.38 17.27
CA SER A 176 9.32 -14.09 17.98
C SER A 176 10.72 -13.66 18.42
N THR A 177 11.62 -14.62 18.71
CA THR A 177 13.01 -14.33 19.02
C THR A 177 13.77 -13.84 17.79
N LEU A 178 13.54 -14.48 16.63
CA LEU A 178 14.11 -14.01 15.36
C LEU A 178 13.61 -12.60 15.04
N LEU A 179 12.29 -12.38 15.14
CA LEU A 179 11.71 -11.08 14.84
C LEU A 179 12.33 -9.99 15.72
N ALA A 180 12.51 -10.25 17.02
CA ALA A 180 13.16 -9.32 17.94
C ALA A 180 14.65 -9.07 17.63
N ALA A 181 15.36 -10.10 17.15
CA ALA A 181 16.80 -10.01 16.86
C ALA A 181 17.11 -9.30 15.52
N ILE A 182 16.23 -9.44 14.52
CA ILE A 182 16.49 -8.96 13.15
C ILE A 182 15.91 -7.56 12.89
N THR A 183 14.94 -7.13 13.70
CA THR A 183 14.23 -5.85 13.52
C THR A 183 14.97 -4.68 14.13
N SER A 184 14.87 -3.52 13.47
CA SER A 184 15.52 -2.28 13.90
C SER A 184 14.82 -1.58 15.08
N ALA A 185 13.59 -1.96 15.36
CA ALA A 185 12.77 -1.46 16.48
C ALA A 185 12.09 -2.66 17.15
N LYS A 186 11.69 -2.51 18.43
CA LYS A 186 10.91 -3.57 19.09
C LYS A 186 9.70 -3.95 18.23
N PRO A 187 9.49 -5.25 17.96
CA PRO A 187 8.32 -5.72 17.25
C PRO A 187 7.05 -5.15 17.88
N LYS A 188 6.12 -4.74 17.07
CA LYS A 188 4.86 -4.16 17.56
C LYS A 188 3.74 -5.13 17.32
N ILE A 189 2.94 -5.31 18.35
CA ILE A 189 1.65 -5.95 18.26
C ILE A 189 0.75 -4.98 17.51
N ALA A 190 0.25 -5.38 16.36
CA ALA A 190 -0.68 -4.57 15.57
C ALA A 190 -2.10 -5.06 15.82
N ASN A 191 -2.93 -4.19 16.40
CA ASN A 191 -4.37 -4.40 16.57
C ASN A 191 -5.07 -4.07 15.26
N TYR A 192 -5.34 -5.08 14.45
CA TYR A 192 -6.19 -4.92 13.28
C TYR A 192 -7.64 -5.22 13.66
N ALA A 193 -8.56 -4.31 13.36
CA ALA A 193 -9.99 -4.46 13.67
C ALA A 193 -10.64 -5.72 13.08
N PHE A 194 -9.93 -6.41 12.19
CA PHE A 194 -10.37 -7.62 11.49
C PHE A 194 -9.60 -8.89 11.88
N THR A 195 -8.63 -8.82 12.81
CA THR A 195 -7.86 -9.98 13.28
C THR A 195 -8.32 -10.38 14.68
N THR A 196 -8.61 -11.67 14.88
CA THR A 196 -8.84 -12.25 16.21
C THR A 196 -7.53 -12.53 16.96
N LEU A 197 -6.42 -12.57 16.23
CA LEU A 197 -5.05 -12.74 16.73
C LEU A 197 -4.20 -11.56 16.27
N GLU A 198 -3.48 -10.95 17.18
CA GLU A 198 -2.63 -9.80 16.94
C GLU A 198 -1.29 -10.26 16.36
N PRO A 199 -0.98 -9.97 15.08
CA PRO A 199 0.31 -10.31 14.51
C PRO A 199 1.42 -9.44 15.10
N ASN A 200 2.59 -10.02 15.33
CA ASN A 200 3.77 -9.27 15.65
C ASN A 200 4.49 -8.84 14.37
N LEU A 201 4.53 -7.54 14.11
CA LEU A 201 5.22 -6.98 12.95
C LEU A 201 6.59 -6.43 13.32
N GLY A 202 7.56 -6.63 12.42
CA GLY A 202 8.89 -6.07 12.56
C GLY A 202 9.44 -5.57 11.23
N ILE A 203 10.09 -4.39 11.28
CA ILE A 203 10.76 -3.81 10.11
C ILE A 203 12.20 -4.26 10.13
N VAL A 204 12.60 -4.96 9.08
CA VAL A 204 13.96 -5.44 8.86
C VAL A 204 14.65 -4.47 7.92
N ARG A 205 15.73 -3.83 8.38
CA ARG A 205 16.60 -3.01 7.53
C ARG A 205 17.56 -3.88 6.75
N TYR A 206 17.65 -3.60 5.46
CA TYR A 206 18.63 -4.16 4.54
C TYR A 206 19.37 -2.99 3.89
N TYR A 207 20.63 -3.12 3.50
CA TYR A 207 21.54 -2.06 3.03
C TYR A 207 20.87 -0.79 2.47
N ASP A 208 21.47 0.40 2.69
CA ASP A 208 21.16 1.68 2.07
C ASP A 208 19.66 2.03 1.94
N ASP A 209 19.01 2.28 3.07
CA ASP A 209 17.60 2.71 3.16
C ASP A 209 16.55 1.72 2.66
N ARG A 210 16.92 0.49 2.31
CA ARG A 210 15.99 -0.57 1.96
C ARG A 210 15.50 -1.28 3.22
N SER A 211 14.22 -1.59 3.24
CA SER A 211 13.61 -2.33 4.33
C SER A 211 12.44 -3.18 3.84
N PHE A 212 12.13 -4.22 4.57
CA PHE A 212 10.95 -5.03 4.36
C PHE A 212 10.28 -5.35 5.69
N VAL A 213 8.99 -5.63 5.65
CA VAL A 213 8.18 -5.97 6.82
C VAL A 213 8.11 -7.47 6.98
N MET A 214 8.38 -7.95 8.19
CA MET A 214 8.26 -9.36 8.57
C MET A 214 7.15 -9.51 9.60
N ALA A 215 6.29 -10.50 9.44
CA ALA A 215 5.19 -10.79 10.35
C ALA A 215 5.33 -12.18 10.98
N ASP A 216 5.24 -12.24 12.31
CA ASP A 216 4.93 -13.47 13.03
C ASP A 216 3.41 -13.61 13.08
N ILE A 217 2.89 -14.62 12.39
CA ILE A 217 1.46 -14.88 12.26
C ILE A 217 1.10 -16.01 13.24
N PRO A 218 0.60 -15.67 14.44
CA PRO A 218 0.22 -16.68 15.42
C PRO A 218 -0.93 -17.53 14.87
N GLY A 219 -0.90 -18.84 15.13
CA GLY A 219 -2.03 -19.73 14.84
C GLY A 219 -2.10 -20.35 13.45
N ILE A 220 -1.07 -20.20 12.57
CA ILE A 220 -1.03 -21.01 11.34
C ILE A 220 -0.93 -22.51 11.71
N ILE A 221 -0.34 -22.85 12.86
CA ILE A 221 -0.08 -24.22 13.29
C ILE A 221 -0.83 -24.60 14.57
N GLU A 222 -1.25 -23.64 15.40
CA GLU A 222 -1.96 -23.88 16.65
C GLU A 222 -3.49 -23.88 16.41
N GLY A 223 -4.07 -25.04 16.09
CA GLY A 223 -5.52 -25.24 16.11
C GLY A 223 -6.25 -25.02 14.78
N ALA A 224 -5.57 -25.00 13.64
CA ALA A 224 -6.22 -24.97 12.34
C ALA A 224 -7.18 -26.16 12.13
N HIS A 225 -6.88 -27.31 12.73
CA HIS A 225 -7.72 -28.52 12.66
C HIS A 225 -8.96 -28.50 13.57
N GLU A 226 -9.04 -27.60 14.57
CA GLU A 226 -10.13 -27.62 15.55
C GLU A 226 -11.36 -26.81 15.11
N GLY A 227 -11.42 -26.28 13.90
CA GLY A 227 -12.61 -25.59 13.38
C GLY A 227 -13.00 -24.30 14.13
N LYS A 228 -12.17 -23.83 15.06
CA LYS A 228 -12.35 -22.52 15.70
C LYS A 228 -11.88 -21.45 14.76
N GLY A 229 -12.80 -21.04 13.89
CA GLY A 229 -12.64 -20.09 12.80
C GLY A 229 -11.68 -18.94 13.05
N ILE A 230 -10.42 -19.12 12.64
CA ILE A 230 -9.57 -17.99 12.29
C ILE A 230 -10.23 -17.41 11.05
N GLY A 231 -10.80 -16.20 11.21
CA GLY A 231 -11.71 -15.65 10.20
C GLY A 231 -11.11 -15.66 8.80
N MET A 232 -11.88 -16.09 7.80
CA MET A 232 -11.51 -16.07 6.36
C MET A 232 -10.95 -14.71 5.89
N ARG A 233 -11.17 -13.64 6.63
CA ARG A 233 -10.62 -12.32 6.39
C ARG A 233 -9.13 -12.21 6.70
N PHE A 234 -8.65 -12.93 7.73
CA PHE A 234 -7.23 -12.98 8.09
C PHE A 234 -6.39 -13.72 7.04
N LEU A 235 -6.97 -14.74 6.43
CA LEU A 235 -6.38 -15.56 5.36
C LEU A 235 -6.01 -14.77 4.12
N ARG A 236 -6.88 -13.84 3.69
CA ARG A 236 -6.62 -12.95 2.55
C ARG A 236 -5.39 -12.07 2.73
N HIS A 237 -4.93 -11.86 3.96
CA HIS A 237 -3.75 -11.04 4.24
C HIS A 237 -2.44 -11.82 4.13
N ILE A 238 -2.47 -13.14 4.42
CA ILE A 238 -1.33 -14.02 4.18
C ILE A 238 -1.14 -14.26 2.68
N GLU A 239 -2.22 -14.28 1.92
CA GLU A 239 -2.21 -14.35 0.45
C GLU A 239 -1.40 -13.22 -0.18
N ARG A 240 -1.19 -12.12 0.52
CA ARG A 240 -0.46 -10.94 0.04
C ARG A 240 0.98 -10.84 0.51
N ASN A 241 1.47 -11.77 1.33
CA ASN A 241 2.91 -11.86 1.62
C ASN A 241 3.61 -12.39 0.38
N SER A 242 4.71 -11.75 -0.02
CA SER A 242 5.46 -12.17 -1.21
C SER A 242 6.25 -13.44 -0.95
N VAL A 243 6.83 -13.59 0.25
CA VAL A 243 7.72 -14.70 0.62
C VAL A 243 7.28 -15.33 1.94
N LEU A 244 7.41 -16.67 2.05
CA LEU A 244 7.19 -17.41 3.29
C LEU A 244 8.53 -17.90 3.86
N LEU A 245 8.83 -17.52 5.11
CA LEU A 245 9.99 -18.02 5.84
C LEU A 245 9.58 -19.17 6.76
N PHE A 246 9.91 -20.40 6.33
CA PHE A 246 9.73 -21.59 7.16
C PHE A 246 10.83 -21.67 8.20
N MET A 247 10.46 -21.90 9.46
CA MET A 247 11.38 -21.98 10.58
C MET A 247 11.27 -23.35 11.24
N VAL A 248 12.36 -24.10 11.19
CA VAL A 248 12.47 -25.41 11.87
C VAL A 248 13.69 -25.38 12.79
N ALA A 249 13.50 -25.80 14.02
CA ALA A 249 14.60 -25.80 15.00
C ALA A 249 15.60 -26.93 14.72
N ALA A 250 16.87 -26.67 14.86
CA ALA A 250 17.95 -27.65 14.60
C ALA A 250 17.99 -28.79 15.62
N ASP A 251 17.38 -28.59 16.78
CA ASP A 251 17.20 -29.59 17.84
C ASP A 251 16.04 -30.57 17.57
N GLU A 252 15.27 -30.38 16.49
CA GLU A 252 14.27 -31.34 16.05
C GLU A 252 14.91 -32.64 15.54
N PRO A 253 14.32 -33.83 15.84
CA PRO A 253 14.86 -35.12 15.44
C PRO A 253 15.07 -35.27 13.92
N ASP A 254 14.20 -34.65 13.13
CA ASP A 254 14.28 -34.63 11.66
C ASP A 254 13.73 -33.31 11.10
N VAL A 255 14.62 -32.40 10.79
CA VAL A 255 14.31 -31.07 10.21
C VAL A 255 13.53 -31.19 8.90
N THR A 256 13.86 -32.18 8.05
CA THR A 256 13.18 -32.40 6.78
C THR A 256 11.73 -32.84 6.96
N LYS A 257 11.50 -33.72 7.96
CA LYS A 257 10.15 -34.15 8.32
C LYS A 257 9.35 -32.97 8.90
N GLY A 258 9.95 -32.17 9.77
CA GLY A 258 9.34 -30.94 10.31
C GLY A 258 8.89 -30.00 9.20
N TYR A 259 9.76 -29.73 8.23
CA TYR A 259 9.43 -28.91 7.07
C TYR A 259 8.26 -29.45 6.24
N LYS A 260 8.23 -30.78 5.99
CA LYS A 260 7.13 -31.42 5.25
C LYS A 260 5.79 -31.33 5.98
N ILE A 261 5.80 -31.44 7.33
CA ILE A 261 4.59 -31.26 8.12
C ILE A 261 4.07 -29.83 7.99
N LEU A 262 4.94 -28.83 8.10
CA LEU A 262 4.56 -27.42 7.93
C LEU A 262 3.98 -27.14 6.54
N LEU A 263 4.56 -27.74 5.48
CA LEU A 263 4.02 -27.64 4.13
C LEU A 263 2.62 -28.24 4.03
N LYS A 264 2.42 -29.43 4.59
CA LYS A 264 1.12 -30.10 4.55
C LYS A 264 0.05 -29.30 5.30
N GLU A 265 0.37 -28.75 6.46
CA GLU A 265 -0.55 -27.89 7.20
C GLU A 265 -0.90 -26.62 6.43
N LEU A 266 0.08 -26.03 5.74
CA LEU A 266 -0.15 -24.87 4.89
C LEU A 266 -1.05 -25.20 3.70
N GLU A 267 -0.87 -26.38 3.08
CA GLU A 267 -1.70 -26.88 1.98
C GLU A 267 -3.13 -27.13 2.42
N GLU A 268 -3.33 -27.76 3.57
CA GLU A 268 -4.66 -27.99 4.16
C GLU A 268 -5.36 -26.68 4.52
N TYR A 269 -4.59 -25.65 4.82
CA TYR A 269 -5.07 -24.34 5.18
C TYR A 269 -5.46 -23.49 3.98
N ASN A 270 -4.55 -23.28 3.02
CA ASN A 270 -4.76 -22.63 1.73
C ASN A 270 -3.72 -23.08 0.69
N PRO A 271 -4.13 -23.88 -0.30
CA PRO A 271 -3.23 -24.34 -1.37
C PRO A 271 -2.53 -23.23 -2.14
N GLU A 272 -3.12 -22.04 -2.24
CA GLU A 272 -2.54 -20.90 -2.95
C GLU A 272 -1.23 -20.41 -2.30
N LEU A 273 -1.06 -20.64 -1.01
CA LEU A 273 0.18 -20.30 -0.31
C LEU A 273 1.38 -21.14 -0.74
N LEU A 274 1.14 -22.30 -1.33
CA LEU A 274 2.19 -23.16 -1.88
C LEU A 274 2.83 -22.64 -3.18
N VAL A 275 2.19 -21.70 -3.85
CA VAL A 275 2.73 -21.08 -5.08
C VAL A 275 3.77 -19.99 -4.75
N LYS A 276 3.82 -19.53 -3.51
CA LYS A 276 4.71 -18.44 -3.09
C LYS A 276 6.15 -18.88 -2.95
N ASP A 277 7.06 -17.91 -3.14
CA ASP A 277 8.48 -18.11 -2.87
C ASP A 277 8.70 -18.47 -1.40
N ARG A 278 9.60 -19.44 -1.19
CA ARG A 278 9.85 -20.04 0.13
C ARG A 278 11.32 -20.03 0.47
N VAL A 279 11.62 -19.69 1.70
CA VAL A 279 12.94 -19.79 2.30
C VAL A 279 12.86 -20.64 3.56
N LEU A 280 13.83 -21.51 3.81
CA LEU A 280 13.89 -22.35 5.00
C LEU A 280 15.00 -21.83 5.93
N ALA A 281 14.62 -21.45 7.14
CA ALA A 281 15.58 -21.13 8.21
C ALA A 281 15.68 -22.28 9.21
N ILE A 282 16.87 -22.83 9.36
CA ILE A 282 17.19 -23.79 10.41
C ILE A 282 17.65 -22.99 11.62
N THR A 283 16.81 -22.96 12.66
CA THR A 283 17.01 -22.11 13.84
C THR A 283 17.74 -22.83 14.96
N LYS A 284 18.18 -22.10 16.00
CA LYS A 284 18.87 -22.63 17.18
C LYS A 284 20.15 -23.42 16.84
N THR A 285 20.89 -22.95 15.85
CA THR A 285 22.13 -23.62 15.42
C THR A 285 23.24 -23.59 16.45
N ASP A 286 23.11 -22.78 17.47
CA ASP A 286 23.98 -22.76 18.67
C ASP A 286 23.86 -24.03 19.53
N LEU A 287 22.82 -24.86 19.34
CA LEU A 287 22.62 -26.10 20.07
C LEU A 287 23.19 -27.33 19.37
N ILE A 288 23.71 -27.19 18.15
CA ILE A 288 24.20 -28.31 17.34
C ILE A 288 25.69 -28.13 16.94
N ASP A 289 26.39 -29.28 16.77
CA ASP A 289 27.77 -29.31 16.30
C ASP A 289 27.84 -29.25 14.76
N GLU A 290 29.01 -28.85 14.22
CA GLU A 290 29.25 -28.80 12.76
C GLU A 290 29.00 -30.13 12.04
N LYS A 291 29.21 -31.28 12.72
CA LYS A 291 28.87 -32.61 12.16
C LYS A 291 27.36 -32.82 12.01
N GLN A 292 26.60 -32.31 12.95
CA GLN A 292 25.14 -32.37 12.89
C GLN A 292 24.62 -31.42 11.83
N LYS A 293 25.16 -30.22 11.71
CA LYS A 293 24.85 -29.26 10.66
C LYS A 293 25.06 -29.87 9.28
N ALA A 294 26.21 -30.48 9.00
CA ALA A 294 26.51 -31.15 7.75
C ALA A 294 25.57 -32.34 7.44
N LYS A 295 25.04 -33.03 8.48
CA LYS A 295 24.05 -34.09 8.31
C LYS A 295 22.68 -33.54 7.93
N ILE A 296 22.27 -32.42 8.54
CA ILE A 296 21.02 -31.75 8.21
C ILE A 296 21.07 -31.25 6.78
N GLU A 297 22.13 -30.55 6.40
CA GLU A 297 22.36 -29.98 5.08
C GLU A 297 22.22 -31.03 3.95
N LYS A 298 22.78 -32.22 4.14
CA LYS A 298 22.67 -33.34 3.19
C LYS A 298 21.26 -33.90 2.99
N LYS A 299 20.37 -33.68 3.97
CA LYS A 299 18.99 -34.16 3.93
C LYS A 299 17.99 -33.13 3.42
N LEU A 300 18.40 -31.86 3.37
CA LEU A 300 17.53 -30.79 2.92
C LEU A 300 17.23 -30.88 1.40
N PRO A 301 16.03 -30.49 0.96
CA PRO A 301 15.73 -30.38 -0.47
C PRO A 301 16.65 -29.37 -1.15
N ALA A 302 17.22 -29.74 -2.29
CA ALA A 302 18.18 -28.89 -3.02
C ALA A 302 17.51 -27.71 -3.74
N ASP A 303 16.21 -27.77 -3.92
CA ASP A 303 15.38 -26.78 -4.63
C ASP A 303 14.93 -25.60 -3.78
N ILE A 304 15.24 -25.63 -2.46
CA ILE A 304 14.77 -24.59 -1.53
C ILE A 304 15.96 -23.84 -0.97
N PRO A 305 16.00 -22.49 -1.09
CA PRO A 305 16.97 -21.67 -0.42
C PRO A 305 16.88 -21.89 1.10
N HIS A 306 18.00 -22.22 1.74
CA HIS A 306 18.03 -22.46 3.16
C HIS A 306 19.20 -21.76 3.84
N VAL A 307 19.00 -21.36 5.09
CA VAL A 307 19.99 -20.65 5.91
C VAL A 307 19.99 -21.20 7.33
N PHE A 308 21.17 -21.38 7.90
CA PHE A 308 21.37 -21.77 9.29
C PHE A 308 21.52 -20.52 10.17
N ILE A 309 20.65 -20.37 11.16
CA ILE A 309 20.63 -19.17 12.00
C ILE A 309 20.61 -19.49 13.50
N SER A 310 21.22 -18.61 14.27
CA SER A 310 20.95 -18.49 15.70
C SER A 310 20.61 -17.05 16.04
N SER A 311 19.35 -16.84 16.46
CA SER A 311 18.88 -15.52 16.90
C SER A 311 19.52 -15.09 18.21
N VAL A 312 19.90 -16.02 19.06
CA VAL A 312 20.56 -15.77 20.36
C VAL A 312 22.03 -15.44 20.15
N ALA A 313 22.75 -16.24 19.35
CA ALA A 313 24.16 -16.00 19.02
C ALA A 313 24.34 -14.96 17.90
N GLN A 314 23.27 -14.46 17.31
CA GLN A 314 23.24 -13.50 16.18
C GLN A 314 24.06 -13.97 14.96
N THR A 315 24.12 -15.28 14.72
CA THR A 315 24.81 -15.87 13.58
C THR A 315 23.86 -16.17 12.43
N GLY A 316 24.30 -16.03 11.17
CA GLY A 316 23.52 -16.30 9.96
C GLY A 316 22.43 -15.26 9.64
N LEU A 317 22.24 -14.22 10.48
CA LEU A 317 21.16 -13.25 10.30
C LEU A 317 21.35 -12.36 9.06
N ASN A 318 22.57 -12.00 8.71
CA ASN A 318 22.86 -11.20 7.52
C ASN A 318 22.61 -12.01 6.24
N GLU A 319 23.04 -13.28 6.23
CA GLU A 319 22.79 -14.21 5.13
C GLU A 319 21.27 -14.45 4.93
N LEU A 320 20.52 -14.55 6.04
CA LEU A 320 19.06 -14.63 5.99
C LEU A 320 18.45 -13.38 5.34
N LYS A 321 18.90 -12.17 5.72
CA LYS A 321 18.43 -10.92 5.12
C LYS A 321 18.69 -10.88 3.61
N GLU A 322 19.88 -11.29 3.18
CA GLU A 322 20.25 -11.33 1.77
C GLU A 322 19.37 -12.32 0.98
N THR A 323 19.16 -13.52 1.55
CA THR A 323 18.34 -14.57 0.92
C THR A 323 16.89 -14.13 0.78
N LEU A 324 16.32 -13.53 1.83
CA LEU A 324 14.97 -12.99 1.81
C LEU A 324 14.83 -11.84 0.81
N TRP A 325 15.82 -10.93 0.78
CA TRP A 325 15.80 -9.82 -0.17
C TRP A 325 15.85 -10.30 -1.63
N LYS A 326 16.66 -11.31 -1.93
CA LYS A 326 16.70 -11.92 -3.27
C LYS A 326 15.36 -12.52 -3.64
N ALA A 327 14.70 -13.24 -2.73
CA ALA A 327 13.38 -13.82 -2.95
C ALA A 327 12.28 -12.75 -3.14
N LEU A 328 12.39 -11.59 -2.49
CA LEU A 328 11.46 -10.46 -2.64
C LEU A 328 11.67 -9.67 -3.95
N SER A 329 12.84 -9.79 -4.57
CA SER A 329 13.22 -9.02 -5.76
C SER A 329 13.03 -9.79 -7.07
N ASN A 330 12.65 -11.06 -7.01
CA ASN A 330 12.29 -11.90 -8.16
C ASN A 330 10.81 -11.69 -8.50
#